data_4c7ff3a169bc150bc6a39e56a4bccaea
#
_entry.id   4c7ff3a169bc150bc6a39e56a4bccaea
#
_cell.length_a   1.000
_cell.length_b   1.000
_cell.length_c   1.000
_cell.angle_alpha   90.00
_cell.angle_beta   90.00
_cell.angle_gamma   90.00
#
_symmetry.space_group_name_H-M   'P 1'
#
loop_
_entity.id
_entity.type
_entity.pdbx_description
1 polymer ?
#
loop_
_entity_poly.entity_id
_entity_poly.type
_entity_poly.pdbx_seq_one_letter_code
_entity_poly.pdbx_strand_id
1 'polypeptide(L)'
;MEMWFSDEHTEDVKLSIRVREQLFSAQSEFQQIDVLDSKEFGKILVVDGDLTLTEKDEFIYHEMITHVPMAVHPLVKDVLVIGGGDGGVVRELVKYEEIEHIDMVDIDPLLVEVCRKYLPQIACSLNDPRVQIFHEDGLRFVRSKTDCYDLIIIDSPNPFGLGEGLFTKEFYGNCFGALREDGIMINQNEKIGRASCRERVYTVVL
;
A
#
# COMPACT_ATOMS: atom_id res chain seq x y z
N MET A 1 2.09 8.21 -32.94
CA MET A 1 2.20 9.19 -31.85
C MET A 1 2.88 8.48 -30.69
N GLU A 2 3.87 9.06 -30.05
CA GLU A 2 4.46 8.46 -28.83
C GLU A 2 3.70 9.00 -27.64
N MET A 3 3.33 8.11 -26.72
CA MET A 3 2.65 8.47 -25.49
C MET A 3 3.61 8.31 -24.30
N TRP A 4 3.65 9.31 -23.45
CA TRP A 4 4.50 9.33 -22.26
C TRP A 4 3.64 9.65 -21.03
N PHE A 5 3.77 8.87 -20.00
CA PHE A 5 3.35 9.22 -18.65
C PHE A 5 4.47 9.99 -17.98
N SER A 6 4.14 11.07 -17.27
CA SER A 6 5.11 11.86 -16.52
C SER A 6 4.60 12.08 -15.11
N ASP A 7 5.40 11.66 -14.15
CA ASP A 7 5.23 11.88 -12.74
C ASP A 7 6.10 13.07 -12.32
N GLU A 8 5.48 14.13 -11.82
CA GLU A 8 6.14 15.37 -11.46
C GLU A 8 6.47 15.38 -9.97
N HIS A 9 7.75 15.21 -9.63
CA HIS A 9 8.21 15.22 -8.25
C HIS A 9 8.35 16.63 -7.67
N THR A 10 8.83 17.56 -8.47
CA THR A 10 8.99 18.97 -8.16
C THR A 10 8.83 19.79 -9.45
N GLU A 11 8.76 21.10 -9.34
CA GLU A 11 8.74 21.99 -10.51
C GLU A 11 9.89 21.73 -11.51
N ASP A 12 11.03 21.23 -11.01
CA ASP A 12 12.25 21.02 -11.81
C ASP A 12 12.57 19.54 -12.07
N VAL A 13 11.84 18.58 -11.46
CA VAL A 13 12.17 17.14 -11.55
C VAL A 13 10.93 16.32 -11.87
N LYS A 14 10.99 15.57 -12.97
CA LYS A 14 9.97 14.62 -13.36
C LYS A 14 10.56 13.29 -13.83
N LEU A 15 9.87 12.21 -13.58
CA LEU A 15 10.10 10.91 -14.18
C LEU A 15 9.15 10.74 -15.36
N SER A 16 9.67 10.41 -16.55
CA SER A 16 8.82 10.11 -17.69
C SER A 16 9.04 8.70 -18.18
N ILE A 17 7.94 7.97 -18.37
CA ILE A 17 7.91 6.57 -18.82
C ILE A 17 7.14 6.51 -20.13
N ARG A 18 7.72 5.85 -21.15
CA ARG A 18 7.05 5.64 -22.43
C ARG A 18 5.98 4.55 -22.28
N VAL A 19 4.75 4.91 -22.64
CA VAL A 19 3.56 4.08 -22.53
C VAL A 19 3.12 3.60 -23.91
N ARG A 20 2.65 2.36 -24.03
CA ARG A 20 2.09 1.79 -25.25
C ARG A 20 0.62 2.16 -25.38
N GLU A 21 -0.12 1.94 -24.29
CA GLU A 21 -1.56 2.21 -24.21
C GLU A 21 -2.02 2.42 -22.77
N GLN A 22 -3.16 3.07 -22.62
CA GLN A 22 -3.91 3.18 -21.38
C GLN A 22 -4.93 2.05 -21.35
N LEU A 23 -4.76 1.12 -20.38
CA LEU A 23 -5.59 -0.05 -20.23
C LEU A 23 -6.88 0.24 -19.46
N PHE A 24 -6.81 1.20 -18.53
CA PHE A 24 -7.92 1.63 -17.69
C PHE A 24 -7.75 3.07 -17.27
N SER A 25 -8.87 3.77 -17.09
CA SER A 25 -8.94 5.10 -16.49
C SER A 25 -10.32 5.33 -15.94
N ALA A 26 -10.43 5.63 -14.66
CA ALA A 26 -11.69 6.05 -14.05
C ALA A 26 -11.45 6.85 -12.76
N GLN A 27 -12.37 7.78 -12.51
CA GLN A 27 -12.48 8.47 -11.24
C GLN A 27 -13.42 7.68 -10.32
N SER A 28 -12.93 7.25 -9.15
CA SER A 28 -13.77 6.73 -8.07
C SER A 28 -14.37 7.88 -7.24
N GLU A 29 -15.05 7.56 -6.15
CA GLU A 29 -15.47 8.57 -5.17
C GLU A 29 -14.27 9.18 -4.42
N PHE A 30 -13.11 8.52 -4.47
CA PHE A 30 -11.94 8.85 -3.66
C PHE A 30 -10.77 9.38 -4.49
N GLN A 31 -10.48 8.78 -5.66
CA GLN A 31 -9.25 9.04 -6.40
C GLN A 31 -9.39 8.72 -7.88
N GLN A 32 -8.55 9.31 -8.72
CA GLN A 32 -8.37 8.92 -10.11
C GLN A 32 -7.47 7.71 -10.20
N ILE A 33 -7.90 6.65 -10.93
CA ILE A 33 -7.14 5.41 -11.08
C ILE A 33 -6.87 5.20 -12.57
N ASP A 34 -5.59 5.07 -12.92
CA ASP A 34 -5.16 4.76 -14.28
C ASP A 34 -4.26 3.51 -14.27
N VAL A 35 -4.45 2.63 -15.26
CA VAL A 35 -3.55 1.52 -15.54
C VAL A 35 -2.98 1.68 -16.94
N LEU A 36 -1.66 1.76 -17.01
CA LEU A 36 -0.93 1.99 -18.25
C LEU A 36 -0.07 0.77 -18.57
N ASP A 37 0.05 0.42 -19.86
CA ASP A 37 1.02 -0.59 -20.33
C ASP A 37 2.30 0.10 -20.82
N SER A 38 3.44 -0.26 -20.24
CA SER A 38 4.75 0.20 -20.66
C SER A 38 5.60 -0.94 -21.19
N LYS A 39 6.60 -0.62 -22.02
CA LYS A 39 7.53 -1.64 -22.53
C LYS A 39 8.57 -2.05 -21.49
N GLU A 40 9.02 -1.08 -20.70
CA GLU A 40 10.15 -1.28 -19.77
C GLU A 40 9.71 -1.82 -18.41
N PHE A 41 8.54 -1.37 -17.91
CA PHE A 41 8.10 -1.63 -16.56
C PHE A 41 6.88 -2.55 -16.46
N GLY A 42 6.38 -3.07 -17.61
CA GLY A 42 5.12 -3.81 -17.63
C GLY A 42 3.94 -2.88 -17.39
N LYS A 43 2.93 -3.36 -16.70
CA LYS A 43 1.80 -2.51 -16.30
C LYS A 43 2.20 -1.59 -15.15
N ILE A 44 1.63 -0.40 -15.19
CA ILE A 44 1.88 0.68 -14.22
C ILE A 44 0.53 1.07 -13.65
N LEU A 45 0.46 1.11 -12.32
CA LEU A 45 -0.66 1.71 -11.59
C LEU A 45 -0.32 3.15 -11.26
N VAL A 46 -1.23 4.03 -11.60
CA VAL A 46 -1.14 5.47 -11.32
C VAL A 46 -2.38 5.87 -10.54
N VAL A 47 -2.19 6.57 -9.43
CA VAL A 47 -3.27 7.07 -8.58
C VAL A 47 -3.10 8.58 -8.41
N ASP A 48 -4.13 9.34 -8.73
CA ASP A 48 -4.16 10.82 -8.71
C ASP A 48 -3.00 11.48 -9.48
N GLY A 49 -2.52 10.78 -10.54
CA GLY A 49 -1.40 11.24 -11.36
C GLY A 49 -0.01 10.81 -10.87
N ASP A 50 0.10 10.23 -9.68
CA ASP A 50 1.35 9.74 -9.10
C ASP A 50 1.59 8.27 -9.46
N LEU A 51 2.83 7.92 -9.80
CA LEU A 51 3.25 6.55 -10.02
C LEU A 51 3.20 5.76 -8.70
N THR A 52 2.23 4.86 -8.57
CA THR A 52 2.07 4.06 -7.36
C THR A 52 2.95 2.82 -7.38
N LEU A 53 2.85 2.00 -8.44
CA LEU A 53 3.68 0.82 -8.62
C LEU A 53 3.88 0.46 -10.09
N THR A 54 4.86 -0.39 -10.35
CA THR A 54 5.07 -1.06 -11.64
C THR A 54 5.20 -2.56 -11.45
N GLU A 55 4.77 -3.37 -12.44
CA GLU A 55 4.93 -4.84 -12.39
C GLU A 55 6.39 -5.29 -12.24
N LYS A 56 7.33 -4.46 -12.69
CA LYS A 56 8.75 -4.83 -12.73
C LYS A 56 9.43 -4.79 -11.36
N ASP A 57 9.06 -3.85 -10.51
CA ASP A 57 9.82 -3.54 -9.29
C ASP A 57 8.98 -3.40 -8.01
N GLU A 58 7.65 -3.59 -8.08
CA GLU A 58 6.76 -3.51 -6.91
C GLU A 58 7.18 -4.45 -5.78
N PHE A 59 7.72 -5.62 -6.14
CA PHE A 59 8.13 -6.64 -5.18
C PHE A 59 9.19 -6.14 -4.19
N ILE A 60 10.07 -5.22 -4.62
CA ILE A 60 11.10 -4.64 -3.74
C ILE A 60 10.45 -3.93 -2.56
N TYR A 61 9.39 -3.19 -2.83
CA TYR A 61 8.62 -2.51 -1.79
C TYR A 61 7.84 -3.49 -0.91
N HIS A 62 7.02 -4.35 -1.53
CA HIS A 62 6.12 -5.24 -0.79
C HIS A 62 6.86 -6.28 0.06
N GLU A 63 7.99 -6.80 -0.45
CA GLU A 63 8.85 -7.69 0.33
C GLU A 63 9.46 -6.95 1.53
N MET A 64 9.95 -5.73 1.35
CA MET A 64 10.61 -4.99 2.43
C MET A 64 9.64 -4.58 3.53
N ILE A 65 8.46 -4.05 3.17
CA ILE A 65 7.47 -3.62 4.17
C ILE A 65 6.87 -4.81 4.94
N THR A 66 6.86 -6.01 4.33
CA THR A 66 6.31 -7.22 4.94
C THR A 66 7.37 -8.03 5.69
N HIS A 67 8.47 -8.38 5.02
CA HIS A 67 9.41 -9.36 5.60
C HIS A 67 10.28 -8.79 6.71
N VAL A 68 10.54 -7.48 6.71
CA VAL A 68 11.34 -6.86 7.78
C VAL A 68 10.65 -6.99 9.15
N PRO A 69 9.39 -6.56 9.35
CA PRO A 69 8.71 -6.74 10.62
C PRO A 69 8.48 -8.23 10.95
N MET A 70 8.18 -9.07 9.97
CA MET A 70 8.03 -10.52 10.17
C MET A 70 9.32 -11.19 10.68
N ALA A 71 10.49 -10.68 10.27
CA ALA A 71 11.78 -11.21 10.76
C ALA A 71 12.13 -10.73 12.18
N VAL A 72 11.53 -9.67 12.66
CA VAL A 72 11.79 -9.09 13.99
C VAL A 72 10.83 -9.63 15.03
N HIS A 73 9.55 -9.76 14.69
CA HIS A 73 8.53 -10.26 15.61
C HIS A 73 8.58 -11.79 15.72
N PRO A 74 8.59 -12.36 16.93
CA PRO A 74 8.77 -13.81 17.12
C PRO A 74 7.58 -14.65 16.63
N LEU A 75 6.36 -14.12 16.67
CA LEU A 75 5.15 -14.83 16.27
C LEU A 75 4.05 -13.85 15.89
N VAL A 76 3.79 -13.68 14.60
CA VAL A 76 2.71 -12.86 14.06
C VAL A 76 1.55 -13.75 13.64
N LYS A 77 0.37 -13.55 14.20
CA LYS A 77 -0.86 -14.28 13.87
C LYS A 77 -1.95 -13.39 13.28
N ASP A 78 -2.13 -12.22 13.84
CA ASP A 78 -3.18 -11.29 13.47
C ASP A 78 -2.56 -10.01 12.90
N VAL A 79 -2.85 -9.71 11.65
CA VAL A 79 -2.26 -8.58 10.92
C VAL A 79 -3.36 -7.63 10.46
N LEU A 80 -3.10 -6.33 10.61
CA LEU A 80 -3.87 -5.27 9.99
C LEU A 80 -3.05 -4.60 8.89
N VAL A 81 -3.60 -4.51 7.69
CA VAL A 81 -3.07 -3.72 6.58
C VAL A 81 -4.01 -2.55 6.33
N ILE A 82 -3.51 -1.33 6.48
CA ILE A 82 -4.26 -0.10 6.19
C ILE A 82 -3.78 0.46 4.86
N GLY A 83 -4.65 0.52 3.86
CA GLY A 83 -4.34 0.66 2.45
C GLY A 83 -4.04 -0.69 1.81
N GLY A 84 -3.13 -0.72 0.85
CA GLY A 84 -2.67 -1.95 0.20
C GLY A 84 -3.70 -2.57 -0.74
N GLY A 85 -4.60 -1.77 -1.31
CA GLY A 85 -5.64 -2.21 -2.24
C GLY A 85 -5.13 -2.89 -3.51
N ASP A 86 -3.83 -2.76 -3.83
CA ASP A 86 -3.17 -3.50 -4.90
C ASP A 86 -2.97 -5.00 -4.57
N GLY A 87 -2.92 -5.36 -3.28
CA GLY A 87 -2.79 -6.73 -2.79
C GLY A 87 -1.35 -7.22 -2.63
N GLY A 88 -0.34 -6.40 -2.90
CA GLY A 88 1.06 -6.81 -2.86
C GLY A 88 1.52 -7.17 -1.44
N VAL A 89 1.17 -6.37 -0.45
CA VAL A 89 1.44 -6.67 0.97
C VAL A 89 0.76 -7.97 1.39
N VAL A 90 -0.51 -8.14 1.03
CA VAL A 90 -1.27 -9.36 1.34
C VAL A 90 -0.64 -10.58 0.69
N ARG A 91 -0.16 -10.47 -0.57
CA ARG A 91 0.56 -11.55 -1.26
C ARG A 91 1.81 -12.00 -0.49
N GLU A 92 2.54 -11.07 0.10
CA GLU A 92 3.72 -11.40 0.89
C GLU A 92 3.37 -12.00 2.25
N LEU A 93 2.34 -11.48 2.93
CA LEU A 93 1.88 -11.97 4.23
C LEU A 93 1.38 -13.42 4.18
N VAL A 94 0.63 -13.81 3.16
CA VAL A 94 0.07 -15.17 3.06
C VAL A 94 1.13 -16.26 2.88
N LYS A 95 2.39 -15.91 2.59
CA LYS A 95 3.52 -16.83 2.55
C LYS A 95 3.87 -17.39 3.94
N TYR A 96 3.44 -16.74 5.00
CA TYR A 96 3.68 -17.16 6.38
C TYR A 96 2.50 -18.00 6.87
N GLU A 97 2.78 -19.27 7.16
CA GLU A 97 1.75 -20.24 7.58
C GLU A 97 1.21 -19.96 8.99
N GLU A 98 2.01 -19.30 9.82
CA GLU A 98 1.64 -18.90 11.18
C GLU A 98 0.61 -17.76 11.25
N ILE A 99 0.42 -16.99 10.20
CA ILE A 99 -0.60 -15.95 10.14
C ILE A 99 -1.98 -16.60 10.03
N GLU A 100 -2.84 -16.27 10.99
CA GLU A 100 -4.20 -16.81 11.10
C GLU A 100 -5.23 -15.85 10.48
N HIS A 101 -5.05 -14.52 10.64
CA HIS A 101 -5.98 -13.52 10.15
C HIS A 101 -5.25 -12.31 9.56
N ILE A 102 -5.78 -11.78 8.46
CA ILE A 102 -5.33 -10.55 7.81
C ILE A 102 -6.56 -9.68 7.55
N ASP A 103 -6.69 -8.61 8.30
CA ASP A 103 -7.66 -7.55 8.01
C ASP A 103 -7.00 -6.54 7.05
N MET A 104 -7.52 -6.38 5.83
CA MET A 104 -7.08 -5.38 4.88
C MET A 104 -8.16 -4.30 4.76
N VAL A 105 -7.81 -3.06 5.03
CA VAL A 105 -8.74 -1.92 5.05
C VAL A 105 -8.33 -0.91 3.99
N ASP A 106 -9.05 -0.90 2.88
CA ASP A 106 -8.85 0.07 1.80
C ASP A 106 -10.16 0.80 1.52
N ILE A 107 -10.08 2.12 1.49
CA ILE A 107 -11.26 2.98 1.32
C ILE A 107 -11.89 2.85 -0.07
N ASP A 108 -11.09 2.47 -1.08
CA ASP A 108 -11.52 2.47 -2.48
C ASP A 108 -11.74 1.06 -3.04
N PRO A 109 -12.98 0.57 -3.09
CA PRO A 109 -13.29 -0.73 -3.68
C PRO A 109 -12.93 -0.82 -5.16
N LEU A 110 -12.97 0.32 -5.89
CA LEU A 110 -12.63 0.33 -7.32
C LEU A 110 -11.13 0.04 -7.52
N LEU A 111 -10.25 0.54 -6.65
CA LEU A 111 -8.82 0.24 -6.71
C LEU A 111 -8.58 -1.27 -6.62
N VAL A 112 -9.21 -1.93 -5.63
CA VAL A 112 -9.08 -3.38 -5.42
C VAL A 112 -9.57 -4.17 -6.64
N GLU A 113 -10.72 -3.78 -7.22
CA GLU A 113 -11.26 -4.43 -8.42
C GLU A 113 -10.35 -4.26 -9.64
N VAL A 114 -9.81 -3.06 -9.83
CA VAL A 114 -8.88 -2.73 -10.91
C VAL A 114 -7.60 -3.56 -10.79
N CYS A 115 -7.04 -3.64 -9.60
CA CYS A 115 -5.82 -4.43 -9.34
C CYS A 115 -6.06 -5.94 -9.56
N ARG A 116 -7.18 -6.48 -9.10
CA ARG A 116 -7.56 -7.87 -9.42
C ARG A 116 -7.64 -8.16 -10.90
N LYS A 117 -8.15 -7.21 -11.69
CA LYS A 117 -8.35 -7.37 -13.12
C LYS A 117 -7.09 -7.16 -13.94
N TYR A 118 -6.33 -6.11 -13.65
CA TYR A 118 -5.22 -5.67 -14.49
C TYR A 118 -3.84 -6.08 -13.95
N LEU A 119 -3.72 -6.32 -12.64
CA LEU A 119 -2.50 -6.70 -11.94
C LEU A 119 -2.68 -8.03 -11.16
N PRO A 120 -3.23 -9.09 -11.81
CA PRO A 120 -3.62 -10.31 -11.11
C PRO A 120 -2.47 -11.04 -10.41
N GLN A 121 -1.23 -10.87 -10.85
CA GLN A 121 -0.05 -11.45 -10.20
C GLN A 121 0.30 -10.75 -8.86
N ILE A 122 -0.11 -9.49 -8.68
CA ILE A 122 0.06 -8.74 -7.43
C ILE A 122 -1.13 -9.04 -6.49
N ALA A 123 -2.34 -8.95 -7.02
CA ALA A 123 -3.58 -9.13 -6.29
C ALA A 123 -4.00 -10.61 -6.08
N CYS A 124 -3.13 -11.59 -6.39
CA CYS A 124 -3.47 -13.02 -6.44
C CYS A 124 -3.95 -13.58 -5.10
N SER A 125 -3.51 -13.01 -3.98
CA SER A 125 -3.79 -13.52 -2.63
C SER A 125 -4.96 -12.84 -1.93
N LEU A 126 -5.63 -11.89 -2.56
CA LEU A 126 -6.79 -11.20 -1.98
C LEU A 126 -8.02 -12.10 -1.72
N ASN A 127 -7.99 -13.35 -2.20
CA ASN A 127 -9.04 -14.34 -1.95
C ASN A 127 -8.57 -15.46 -1.01
N ASP A 128 -7.40 -15.34 -0.36
CA ASP A 128 -6.96 -16.29 0.66
C ASP A 128 -7.99 -16.31 1.80
N PRO A 129 -8.37 -17.50 2.33
CA PRO A 129 -9.40 -17.61 3.36
C PRO A 129 -9.06 -16.89 4.68
N ARG A 130 -7.80 -16.54 4.91
CA ARG A 130 -7.34 -15.77 6.08
C ARG A 130 -7.53 -14.27 5.91
N VAL A 131 -7.84 -13.79 4.68
CA VAL A 131 -7.93 -12.37 4.33
C VAL A 131 -9.38 -11.90 4.41
N GLN A 132 -9.61 -10.86 5.18
CA GLN A 132 -10.86 -10.13 5.19
C GLN A 132 -10.63 -8.69 4.70
N ILE A 133 -11.37 -8.28 3.67
CA ILE A 133 -11.26 -6.95 3.06
C ILE A 133 -12.41 -6.08 3.56
N PHE A 134 -12.07 -4.89 4.06
CA PHE A 134 -13.02 -3.87 4.49
C PHE A 134 -12.85 -2.63 3.62
N HIS A 135 -13.96 -2.16 3.06
CA HIS A 135 -13.99 -0.92 2.29
C HIS A 135 -14.50 0.22 3.17
N GLU A 136 -13.59 0.73 3.99
CA GLU A 136 -13.87 1.82 4.92
C GLU A 136 -12.62 2.64 5.25
N ASP A 137 -12.81 3.77 5.92
CA ASP A 137 -11.72 4.63 6.38
C ASP A 137 -10.87 3.93 7.45
N GLY A 138 -9.57 3.76 7.17
CA GLY A 138 -8.62 3.12 8.06
C GLY A 138 -8.52 3.78 9.44
N LEU A 139 -8.65 5.12 9.54
CA LEU A 139 -8.69 5.83 10.81
C LEU A 139 -9.89 5.39 11.67
N ARG A 140 -11.05 5.29 11.05
CA ARG A 140 -12.28 4.86 11.75
C ARG A 140 -12.20 3.40 12.15
N PHE A 141 -11.67 2.57 11.26
CA PHE A 141 -11.54 1.14 11.51
C PHE A 141 -10.65 0.86 12.73
N VAL A 142 -9.42 1.40 12.74
CA VAL A 142 -8.46 1.15 13.82
C VAL A 142 -8.90 1.72 15.16
N ARG A 143 -9.67 2.82 15.17
CA ARG A 143 -10.18 3.45 16.40
C ARG A 143 -11.08 2.52 17.23
N SER A 144 -11.71 1.54 16.60
CA SER A 144 -12.59 0.57 17.26
C SER A 144 -11.86 -0.67 17.79
N LYS A 145 -10.55 -0.78 17.54
CA LYS A 145 -9.75 -1.96 17.86
C LYS A 145 -8.92 -1.71 19.12
N THR A 146 -8.74 -2.77 19.91
CA THR A 146 -7.90 -2.72 21.10
C THR A 146 -7.27 -4.09 21.31
N ASP A 147 -5.94 -4.14 21.43
CA ASP A 147 -5.19 -5.35 21.72
C ASP A 147 -5.53 -6.54 20.79
N CYS A 148 -5.61 -6.24 19.47
CA CYS A 148 -6.10 -7.18 18.46
C CYS A 148 -5.00 -7.72 17.54
N TYR A 149 -3.96 -6.89 17.25
CA TYR A 149 -3.01 -7.20 16.19
C TYR A 149 -1.58 -7.35 16.70
N ASP A 150 -0.86 -8.30 16.12
CA ASP A 150 0.59 -8.48 16.33
C ASP A 150 1.40 -7.59 15.39
N LEU A 151 0.83 -7.28 14.21
CA LEU A 151 1.46 -6.44 13.20
C LEU A 151 0.44 -5.51 12.55
N ILE A 152 0.78 -4.23 12.48
CA ILE A 152 0.03 -3.23 11.67
C ILE A 152 0.96 -2.70 10.58
N ILE A 153 0.55 -2.86 9.33
CA ILE A 153 1.24 -2.32 8.16
C ILE A 153 0.40 -1.17 7.60
N ILE A 154 0.99 0.03 7.55
CA ILE A 154 0.37 1.20 6.96
C ILE A 154 0.96 1.39 5.57
N ASP A 155 0.21 0.93 4.57
CA ASP A 155 0.53 0.97 3.15
C ASP A 155 -0.41 1.94 2.45
N SER A 156 -0.31 3.20 2.81
CA SER A 156 -1.18 4.26 2.32
C SER A 156 -0.45 5.20 1.37
N PRO A 157 -1.17 5.88 0.48
CA PRO A 157 -0.59 6.92 -0.36
C PRO A 157 -0.02 8.08 0.47
N ASN A 158 0.59 9.03 -0.23
CA ASN A 158 1.22 10.20 0.34
C ASN A 158 0.35 10.95 1.37
N PRO A 159 0.97 11.72 2.32
CA PRO A 159 0.27 12.41 3.41
C PRO A 159 -0.56 13.62 2.96
N PHE A 160 -1.01 13.63 1.73
CA PHE A 160 -1.82 14.68 1.14
C PHE A 160 -3.21 14.14 0.76
N GLY A 161 -4.23 15.00 0.84
CA GLY A 161 -5.59 14.62 0.47
C GLY A 161 -6.18 13.56 1.40
N LEU A 162 -6.62 12.43 0.86
CA LEU A 162 -7.28 11.35 1.63
C LEU A 162 -6.37 10.71 2.68
N GLY A 163 -5.05 10.68 2.44
CA GLY A 163 -4.07 10.10 3.35
C GLY A 163 -3.74 10.97 4.56
N GLU A 164 -4.08 12.27 4.59
CA GLU A 164 -3.66 13.20 5.65
C GLU A 164 -4.04 12.73 7.05
N GLY A 165 -5.22 12.13 7.21
CA GLY A 165 -5.70 11.59 8.48
C GLY A 165 -4.83 10.47 9.07
N LEU A 166 -4.14 9.71 8.23
CA LEU A 166 -3.29 8.58 8.59
C LEU A 166 -1.89 8.99 9.10
N PHE A 167 -1.60 10.31 9.11
CA PHE A 167 -0.34 10.86 9.60
C PHE A 167 -0.52 11.70 10.87
N THR A 168 -1.67 11.57 11.54
CA THR A 168 -1.99 12.30 12.76
C THR A 168 -1.54 11.55 14.03
N LYS A 169 -1.25 12.31 15.08
CA LYS A 169 -0.95 11.73 16.40
C LYS A 169 -2.11 10.85 16.92
N GLU A 170 -3.35 11.23 16.60
CA GLU A 170 -4.54 10.46 16.98
C GLU A 170 -4.53 9.09 16.30
N PHE A 171 -4.24 9.05 15.00
CA PHE A 171 -4.17 7.80 14.25
C PHE A 171 -3.10 6.85 14.81
N TYR A 172 -1.88 7.35 15.01
CA TYR A 172 -0.81 6.54 15.61
C TYR A 172 -1.15 6.07 17.02
N GLY A 173 -1.82 6.90 17.83
CA GLY A 173 -2.31 6.53 19.14
C GLY A 173 -3.36 5.40 19.09
N ASN A 174 -4.25 5.43 18.10
CA ASN A 174 -5.23 4.37 17.88
C ASN A 174 -4.55 3.08 17.40
N CYS A 175 -3.57 3.16 16.50
CA CYS A 175 -2.78 2.01 16.07
C CYS A 175 -2.04 1.38 17.26
N PHE A 176 -1.42 2.20 18.12
CA PHE A 176 -0.77 1.71 19.32
C PHE A 176 -1.75 0.99 20.27
N GLY A 177 -2.97 1.52 20.43
CA GLY A 177 -4.01 0.88 21.25
C GLY A 177 -4.57 -0.42 20.63
N ALA A 178 -4.48 -0.57 19.30
CA ALA A 178 -4.92 -1.75 18.58
C ALA A 178 -3.86 -2.87 18.56
N LEU A 179 -2.57 -2.53 18.76
CA LEU A 179 -1.49 -3.49 18.89
C LEU A 179 -1.52 -4.21 20.23
N ARG A 180 -1.10 -5.47 20.21
CA ARG A 180 -0.75 -6.23 21.42
C ARG A 180 0.53 -5.68 22.06
N GLU A 181 0.85 -6.13 23.28
CA GLU A 181 1.97 -5.60 24.09
C GLU A 181 3.33 -5.65 23.36
N ASP A 182 3.56 -6.69 22.56
CA ASP A 182 4.78 -6.88 21.76
C ASP A 182 4.57 -6.62 20.25
N GLY A 183 3.43 -6.05 19.88
CA GLY A 183 3.06 -5.80 18.50
C GLY A 183 3.92 -4.73 17.83
N ILE A 184 4.11 -4.86 16.53
CA ILE A 184 4.91 -3.97 15.70
C ILE A 184 4.01 -3.19 14.74
N MET A 185 4.30 -1.91 14.58
CA MET A 185 3.76 -1.09 13.50
C MET A 185 4.85 -0.70 12.52
N ILE A 186 4.58 -0.84 11.23
CA ILE A 186 5.42 -0.33 10.16
C ILE A 186 4.62 0.62 9.26
N ASN A 187 5.24 1.71 8.85
CA ASN A 187 4.61 2.71 8.01
C ASN A 187 5.51 3.05 6.82
N GLN A 188 4.88 3.24 5.66
CA GLN A 188 5.52 3.85 4.51
C GLN A 188 5.72 5.35 4.79
N ASN A 189 6.97 5.81 4.77
CA ASN A 189 7.30 7.23 4.87
C ASN A 189 8.27 7.65 3.78
N GLU A 190 8.14 8.90 3.33
CA GLU A 190 9.12 9.52 2.48
C GLU A 190 10.14 10.32 3.31
N LYS A 191 11.40 10.27 2.89
CA LYS A 191 12.46 11.06 3.52
C LYS A 191 12.39 12.50 3.05
N ILE A 192 12.03 13.41 3.94
CA ILE A 192 12.06 14.85 3.67
C ILE A 192 13.51 15.30 3.53
N GLY A 193 13.90 15.88 2.37
CA GLY A 193 15.10 16.69 2.21
C GLY A 193 16.22 16.18 1.32
N ARG A 194 16.01 15.14 0.47
CA ARG A 194 16.96 14.79 -0.61
C ARG A 194 16.23 14.56 -1.92
N ALA A 195 16.39 15.48 -2.85
CA ALA A 195 15.69 15.59 -4.13
C ALA A 195 16.15 14.59 -5.22
N SER A 196 16.77 13.49 -4.93
CA SER A 196 17.32 12.68 -6.01
C SER A 196 17.00 11.19 -6.01
N CYS A 197 16.28 10.69 -5.02
CA CYS A 197 15.91 9.29 -4.99
C CYS A 197 14.56 9.13 -4.30
N ARG A 198 13.67 8.35 -4.89
CA ARG A 198 12.53 7.75 -4.22
C ARG A 198 13.03 6.74 -3.16
N GLU A 199 13.74 7.23 -2.16
CA GLU A 199 14.03 6.45 -0.96
C GLU A 199 12.82 6.52 -0.06
N ARG A 200 11.93 5.55 -0.20
CA ARG A 200 10.91 5.30 0.80
C ARG A 200 11.62 4.79 2.05
N VAL A 201 11.54 5.54 3.13
CA VAL A 201 12.11 5.14 4.40
C VAL A 201 11.00 4.47 5.21
N TYR A 202 11.22 3.24 5.60
CA TYR A 202 10.34 2.53 6.51
C TYR A 202 10.68 2.92 7.94
N THR A 203 9.69 3.37 8.69
CA THR A 203 9.84 3.58 10.14
C THR A 203 9.18 2.41 10.84
N VAL A 204 9.99 1.58 11.47
CA VAL A 204 9.50 0.56 12.41
C VAL A 204 9.36 1.25 13.76
N VAL A 205 8.16 1.27 14.30
CA VAL A 205 7.89 1.74 15.67
C VAL A 205 7.65 0.47 16.50
N LEU A 206 8.56 0.23 17.41
CA LEU A 206 8.48 -0.87 18.38
C LEU A 206 7.70 -0.42 19.60
#